data_4edd4f6fabfc19a1b5da2b3b7d747eeb
#
_entry.id   4edd4f6fabfc19a1b5da2b3b7d747eeb
#
_cell.length_a   1.000
_cell.length_b   1.000
_cell.length_c   1.000
_cell.angle_alpha   90.00
_cell.angle_beta   90.00
_cell.angle_gamma   90.00
#
_symmetry.space_group_name_H-M   'P 1'
#
loop_
_entity.id
_entity.type
_entity.pdbx_description
1 polymer ?
#
loop_
_entity_poly.entity_id
_entity_poly.type
_entity_poly.pdbx_seq_one_letter_code
_entity_poly.pdbx_strand_id
1 'polypeptide(L)'
;LFPYTTLFRSGLVAALEAWEMSGLTEAMIDPTRLGVIVGSGIGGMTTLQDQVRVMDKKGAKRVTPFFVPMVIANMAAGNISIRLGAKGPSQTIVTACASATNAIGEAFRTIKYGLADMMVTGGTEATVCEIGIAGFAALNALNTTEDATRASIPFDKERKGFVMGEGAGMLILEELEHAQKRGATIYGEIVGYGSNCDASHMTAPLKDGSGA
;
A
#
# COMPACT_ATOMS: atom_id res chain seq x y z
N LEU A 1 1.91 0.23 -23.38
CA LEU A 1 1.53 1.07 -22.24
C LEU A 1 0.38 0.37 -21.50
N PHE A 2 0.66 -0.22 -20.38
CA PHE A 2 -0.39 -0.78 -19.52
C PHE A 2 -1.31 0.34 -19.03
N PRO A 3 -2.65 0.14 -18.99
CA PRO A 3 -3.56 1.09 -18.40
C PRO A 3 -3.33 1.08 -16.88
N TYR A 4 -2.58 2.07 -16.38
CA TYR A 4 -2.37 2.24 -14.94
C TYR A 4 -3.63 2.80 -14.28
N THR A 5 -4.12 2.13 -13.25
CA THR A 5 -5.09 2.71 -12.32
C THR A 5 -4.41 3.78 -11.44
N THR A 6 -5.18 4.64 -10.80
CA THR A 6 -4.65 5.62 -9.83
C THR A 6 -3.82 4.92 -8.74
N LEU A 7 -4.31 3.79 -8.23
CA LEU A 7 -3.61 2.94 -7.26
C LEU A 7 -2.17 2.62 -7.70
N PHE A 8 -1.99 2.11 -8.91
CA PHE A 8 -0.66 1.68 -9.39
C PHE A 8 0.22 2.86 -9.75
N ARG A 9 -0.35 3.92 -10.32
CA ARG A 9 0.40 5.14 -10.65
C ARG A 9 1.00 5.78 -9.39
N SER A 10 0.17 5.98 -8.37
CA SER A 10 0.62 6.59 -7.10
C SER A 10 1.70 5.73 -6.44
N GLY A 11 1.49 4.41 -6.34
CA GLY A 11 2.48 3.49 -5.79
C GLY A 11 3.79 3.48 -6.57
N LEU A 12 3.70 3.48 -7.91
CA LEU A 12 4.90 3.48 -8.77
C LEU A 12 5.66 4.81 -8.69
N VAL A 13 4.97 5.96 -8.67
CA VAL A 13 5.61 7.27 -8.54
C VAL A 13 6.35 7.35 -7.21
N ALA A 14 5.69 7.04 -6.10
CA ALA A 14 6.32 7.03 -4.78
C ALA A 14 7.52 6.07 -4.70
N ALA A 15 7.43 4.90 -5.34
CA ALA A 15 8.55 3.95 -5.39
C ALA A 15 9.73 4.49 -6.20
N LEU A 16 9.48 5.17 -7.32
CA LEU A 16 10.54 5.77 -8.12
C LEU A 16 11.21 6.95 -7.42
N GLU A 17 10.45 7.78 -6.71
CA GLU A 17 11.00 8.86 -5.86
C GLU A 17 11.88 8.28 -4.74
N ALA A 18 11.41 7.25 -4.02
CA ALA A 18 12.20 6.57 -3.00
C ALA A 18 13.46 5.92 -3.59
N TRP A 19 13.36 5.33 -4.78
CA TRP A 19 14.49 4.75 -5.50
C TRP A 19 15.54 5.82 -5.86
N GLU A 20 15.13 6.92 -6.43
CA GLU A 20 16.01 8.05 -6.77
C GLU A 20 16.70 8.61 -5.51
N MET A 21 15.94 8.83 -4.43
CA MET A 21 16.48 9.30 -3.16
C MET A 21 17.48 8.34 -2.52
N SER A 22 17.37 7.05 -2.78
CA SER A 22 18.29 6.04 -2.24
C SER A 22 19.69 6.08 -2.89
N GLY A 23 19.82 6.70 -4.06
CA GLY A 23 21.05 6.73 -4.85
C GLY A 23 21.45 5.37 -5.43
N LEU A 24 20.55 4.36 -5.41
CA LEU A 24 20.80 3.04 -5.99
C LEU A 24 20.82 3.10 -7.51
N THR A 25 21.73 2.34 -8.11
CA THR A 25 21.80 2.10 -9.55
C THR A 25 21.73 0.60 -9.83
N GLU A 26 21.34 0.22 -11.04
CA GLU A 26 21.26 -1.19 -11.44
C GLU A 26 22.57 -1.95 -11.25
N ALA A 27 23.73 -1.27 -11.39
CA ALA A 27 25.05 -1.87 -11.21
C ALA A 27 25.39 -2.20 -9.75
N MET A 28 24.65 -1.62 -8.79
CA MET A 28 24.91 -1.80 -7.35
C MET A 28 24.10 -2.92 -6.73
N ILE A 29 23.22 -3.57 -7.50
CA ILE A 29 22.25 -4.53 -6.98
C ILE A 29 22.34 -5.88 -7.71
N ASP A 30 22.11 -6.95 -6.95
CA ASP A 30 21.66 -8.22 -7.52
C ASP A 30 20.13 -8.19 -7.62
N PRO A 31 19.54 -8.20 -8.83
CA PRO A 31 18.09 -8.16 -9.00
C PRO A 31 17.35 -9.27 -8.24
N THR A 32 17.97 -10.42 -8.03
CA THR A 32 17.38 -11.55 -7.29
C THR A 32 17.36 -11.31 -5.78
N ARG A 33 18.11 -10.33 -5.30
CA ARG A 33 18.21 -9.89 -3.91
C ARG A 33 17.43 -8.59 -3.64
N LEU A 34 16.79 -8.01 -4.68
CA LEU A 34 15.87 -6.87 -4.57
C LEU A 34 14.43 -7.37 -4.61
N GLY A 35 13.68 -7.16 -3.54
CA GLY A 35 12.27 -7.54 -3.44
C GLY A 35 11.34 -6.33 -3.34
N VAL A 36 10.03 -6.60 -3.44
CA VAL A 36 8.97 -5.59 -3.36
C VAL A 36 7.82 -6.12 -2.50
N ILE A 37 7.51 -5.47 -1.38
CA ILE A 37 6.34 -5.78 -0.56
C ILE A 37 5.53 -4.50 -0.33
N VAL A 38 4.30 -4.47 -0.85
CA VAL A 38 3.43 -3.28 -0.81
C VAL A 38 2.10 -3.61 -0.12
N GLY A 39 1.65 -2.72 0.75
CA GLY A 39 0.33 -2.80 1.37
C GLY A 39 -0.75 -2.10 0.53
N SER A 40 -1.91 -2.73 0.39
CA SER A 40 -3.13 -2.12 -0.13
C SER A 40 -4.34 -2.81 0.49
N GLY A 41 -5.28 -2.04 1.03
CA GLY A 41 -6.43 -2.59 1.74
C GLY A 41 -7.51 -3.14 0.82
N ILE A 42 -7.75 -2.51 -0.32
CA ILE A 42 -8.91 -2.79 -1.19
C ILE A 42 -8.51 -3.11 -2.63
N GLY A 43 -7.42 -2.54 -3.11
CA GLY A 43 -7.02 -2.71 -4.52
C GLY A 43 -7.77 -1.77 -5.47
N GLY A 44 -8.02 -2.22 -6.69
CA GLY A 44 -8.56 -1.41 -7.79
C GLY A 44 -10.07 -1.13 -7.74
N MET A 45 -10.60 -0.61 -6.64
CA MET A 45 -12.02 -0.38 -6.41
C MET A 45 -12.68 0.49 -7.50
N THR A 46 -12.06 1.59 -7.90
CA THR A 46 -12.56 2.46 -8.97
C THR A 46 -12.71 1.70 -10.28
N THR A 47 -11.71 0.89 -10.64
CA THR A 47 -11.79 0.04 -11.84
C THR A 47 -12.92 -0.97 -11.74
N LEU A 48 -13.09 -1.60 -10.58
CA LEU A 48 -14.18 -2.55 -10.33
C LEU A 48 -15.53 -1.86 -10.57
N GLN A 49 -15.77 -0.72 -9.93
CA GLN A 49 -16.99 0.06 -10.09
C GLN A 49 -17.28 0.41 -11.56
N ASP A 50 -16.29 0.94 -12.26
CA ASP A 50 -16.43 1.39 -13.64
C ASP A 50 -16.70 0.22 -14.60
N GLN A 51 -16.03 -0.92 -14.41
CA GLN A 51 -16.24 -2.08 -15.29
C GLN A 51 -17.54 -2.82 -14.99
N VAL A 52 -18.06 -2.79 -13.78
CA VAL A 52 -19.44 -3.23 -13.49
C VAL A 52 -20.45 -2.37 -14.25
N ARG A 53 -20.30 -1.05 -14.25
CA ARG A 53 -21.14 -0.13 -15.02
C ARG A 53 -21.06 -0.36 -16.54
N VAL A 54 -19.86 -0.68 -17.03
CA VAL A 54 -19.69 -1.05 -18.45
C VAL A 54 -20.41 -2.35 -18.75
N MET A 55 -20.28 -3.35 -17.90
CA MET A 55 -20.96 -4.64 -18.05
C MET A 55 -22.49 -4.48 -18.08
N ASP A 56 -23.04 -3.71 -17.15
CA ASP A 56 -24.48 -3.48 -17.04
C ASP A 56 -25.05 -2.73 -18.27
N LYS A 57 -24.32 -1.69 -18.73
CA LYS A 57 -24.80 -0.85 -19.84
C LYS A 57 -24.53 -1.42 -21.22
N LYS A 58 -23.45 -2.18 -21.40
CA LYS A 58 -22.91 -2.57 -22.71
C LYS A 58 -22.70 -4.09 -22.86
N GLY A 59 -22.95 -4.87 -21.82
CA GLY A 59 -22.77 -6.31 -21.78
C GLY A 59 -21.34 -6.78 -21.46
N ALA A 60 -21.21 -8.02 -21.04
CA ALA A 60 -19.95 -8.62 -20.54
C ALA A 60 -18.79 -8.56 -21.56
N LYS A 61 -19.08 -8.64 -22.87
CA LYS A 61 -18.04 -8.57 -23.93
C LYS A 61 -17.35 -7.20 -24.03
N ARG A 62 -17.85 -6.19 -23.34
CA ARG A 62 -17.30 -4.81 -23.35
C ARG A 62 -16.44 -4.51 -22.13
N VAL A 63 -16.36 -5.43 -21.16
CA VAL A 63 -15.41 -5.33 -20.05
C VAL A 63 -14.00 -5.35 -20.61
N THR A 64 -13.13 -4.47 -20.11
CA THR A 64 -11.74 -4.40 -20.59
C THR A 64 -10.99 -5.70 -20.34
N PRO A 65 -10.15 -6.19 -21.28
CA PRO A 65 -9.29 -7.35 -21.06
C PRO A 65 -8.25 -7.13 -19.94
N PHE A 66 -8.02 -5.89 -19.54
CA PHE A 66 -7.14 -5.53 -18.44
C PHE A 66 -7.84 -5.47 -17.08
N PHE A 67 -9.13 -5.83 -17.02
CA PHE A 67 -9.93 -5.75 -15.78
C PHE A 67 -9.25 -6.43 -14.60
N VAL A 68 -8.87 -7.71 -14.75
CA VAL A 68 -8.25 -8.46 -13.66
C VAL A 68 -6.95 -7.81 -13.18
N PRO A 69 -5.94 -7.57 -14.03
CA PRO A 69 -4.70 -6.93 -13.57
C PRO A 69 -4.89 -5.48 -13.06
N MET A 70 -5.99 -4.81 -13.40
CA MET A 70 -6.28 -3.47 -12.87
C MET A 70 -7.01 -3.50 -11.52
N VAL A 71 -7.58 -4.63 -11.11
CA VAL A 71 -8.34 -4.75 -9.86
C VAL A 71 -7.54 -5.41 -8.74
N ILE A 72 -6.76 -6.45 -9.06
CA ILE A 72 -6.06 -7.21 -8.02
C ILE A 72 -4.97 -6.40 -7.34
N ALA A 73 -4.97 -6.41 -6.00
CA ALA A 73 -4.10 -5.57 -5.18
C ALA A 73 -2.61 -5.82 -5.40
N ASN A 74 -2.21 -7.07 -5.73
CA ASN A 74 -0.80 -7.43 -5.91
C ASN A 74 -0.14 -6.80 -7.15
N MET A 75 -0.90 -6.20 -8.04
CA MET A 75 -0.33 -5.56 -9.22
C MET A 75 0.37 -4.24 -8.94
N ALA A 76 0.17 -3.63 -7.76
CA ALA A 76 1.01 -2.52 -7.33
C ALA A 76 2.46 -2.99 -7.13
N ALA A 77 2.68 -4.03 -6.34
CA ALA A 77 4.00 -4.65 -6.18
C ALA A 77 4.56 -5.20 -7.51
N GLY A 78 3.72 -5.85 -8.32
CA GLY A 78 4.12 -6.38 -9.63
C GLY A 78 4.61 -5.31 -10.59
N ASN A 79 3.92 -4.18 -10.70
CA ASN A 79 4.34 -3.06 -11.58
C ASN A 79 5.65 -2.41 -11.10
N ILE A 80 5.83 -2.26 -9.78
CA ILE A 80 7.07 -1.75 -9.20
C ILE A 80 8.22 -2.73 -9.51
N SER A 81 8.00 -4.03 -9.30
CA SER A 81 8.98 -5.07 -9.61
C SER A 81 9.42 -5.05 -11.08
N ILE A 82 8.46 -4.95 -12.01
CA ILE A 82 8.76 -4.85 -13.46
C ILE A 82 9.58 -3.59 -13.75
N ARG A 83 9.19 -2.47 -13.18
CA ARG A 83 9.83 -1.18 -13.47
C ARG A 83 11.25 -1.08 -12.95
N LEU A 84 11.54 -1.70 -11.79
CA LEU A 84 12.86 -1.69 -11.15
C LEU A 84 13.70 -2.94 -11.47
N GLY A 85 13.16 -3.89 -12.24
CA GLY A 85 13.84 -5.15 -12.53
C GLY A 85 14.00 -6.04 -11.30
N ALA A 86 13.20 -5.85 -10.24
CA ALA A 86 13.27 -6.60 -9.00
C ALA A 86 12.79 -8.06 -9.21
N LYS A 87 13.67 -9.02 -8.92
CA LYS A 87 13.44 -10.47 -9.12
C LYS A 87 13.43 -11.25 -7.80
N GLY A 88 13.61 -10.57 -6.68
CA GLY A 88 13.47 -11.14 -5.35
C GLY A 88 12.00 -11.32 -4.94
N PRO A 89 11.71 -11.51 -3.64
CA PRO A 89 10.34 -11.71 -3.14
C PRO A 89 9.43 -10.54 -3.54
N SER A 90 8.25 -10.85 -4.13
CA SER A 90 7.25 -9.85 -4.50
C SER A 90 5.89 -10.24 -3.96
N GLN A 91 5.33 -9.41 -3.05
CA GLN A 91 4.10 -9.71 -2.32
C GLN A 91 3.26 -8.45 -2.11
N THR A 92 1.98 -8.66 -1.82
CA THR A 92 1.10 -7.60 -1.32
C THR A 92 0.45 -8.05 -0.02
N ILE A 93 0.49 -7.17 0.96
CA ILE A 93 -0.11 -7.39 2.27
C ILE A 93 -1.47 -6.69 2.31
N VAL A 94 -2.48 -7.42 2.75
CA VAL A 94 -3.85 -6.92 2.89
C VAL A 94 -4.31 -7.15 4.32
N THR A 95 -4.17 -6.13 5.14
CA THR A 95 -4.58 -6.10 6.55
C THR A 95 -5.31 -4.78 6.87
N ALA A 96 -6.23 -4.39 5.98
CA ALA A 96 -6.99 -3.15 6.08
C ALA A 96 -6.08 -1.93 6.31
N CYS A 97 -6.38 -1.08 7.30
CA CYS A 97 -5.60 0.12 7.60
C CYS A 97 -4.15 -0.16 8.01
N ALA A 98 -3.83 -1.37 8.47
CA ALA A 98 -2.48 -1.80 8.86
C ALA A 98 -1.64 -2.32 7.68
N SER A 99 -2.19 -2.41 6.46
CA SER A 99 -1.54 -3.05 5.31
C SER A 99 -0.13 -2.51 5.04
N ALA A 100 0.05 -1.18 5.04
CA ALA A 100 1.35 -0.57 4.80
C ALA A 100 2.35 -0.86 5.93
N THR A 101 1.92 -0.76 7.19
CA THR A 101 2.77 -1.07 8.35
C THR A 101 3.19 -2.53 8.35
N ASN A 102 2.26 -3.45 8.06
CA ASN A 102 2.59 -4.86 7.93
C ASN A 102 3.51 -5.14 6.74
N ALA A 103 3.33 -4.46 5.60
CA ALA A 103 4.23 -4.58 4.46
C ALA A 103 5.66 -4.19 4.81
N ILE A 104 5.85 -3.07 5.51
CA ILE A 104 7.16 -2.61 5.99
C ILE A 104 7.75 -3.63 6.97
N GLY A 105 6.93 -4.15 7.90
CA GLY A 105 7.37 -5.15 8.87
C GLY A 105 7.81 -6.47 8.23
N GLU A 106 7.08 -6.95 7.23
CA GLU A 106 7.45 -8.18 6.50
C GLU A 106 8.68 -7.95 5.59
N ALA A 107 8.83 -6.75 5.01
CA ALA A 107 10.05 -6.38 4.29
C ALA A 107 11.28 -6.37 5.22
N PHE A 108 11.13 -5.80 6.42
CA PHE A 108 12.17 -5.86 7.46
C PHE A 108 12.53 -7.31 7.82
N ARG A 109 11.54 -8.19 8.04
CA ARG A 109 11.80 -9.62 8.32
C ARG A 109 12.52 -10.30 7.15
N THR A 110 12.11 -9.99 5.91
CA THR A 110 12.71 -10.55 4.70
C THR A 110 14.21 -10.25 4.64
N ILE A 111 14.63 -9.02 4.93
CA ILE A 111 16.05 -8.63 5.01
C ILE A 111 16.72 -9.28 6.22
N LYS A 112 16.10 -9.18 7.40
CA LYS A 112 16.65 -9.72 8.65
C LYS A 112 16.95 -11.22 8.59
N TYR A 113 16.15 -11.97 7.84
CA TYR A 113 16.37 -13.41 7.65
C TYR A 113 17.24 -13.75 6.42
N GLY A 114 17.85 -12.75 5.78
CA GLY A 114 18.75 -12.94 4.66
C GLY A 114 18.09 -13.42 3.36
N LEU A 115 16.78 -13.21 3.20
CA LEU A 115 16.04 -13.58 1.99
C LEU A 115 16.16 -12.53 0.87
N ALA A 116 16.47 -11.30 1.22
CA ALA A 116 16.80 -10.20 0.31
C ALA A 116 17.81 -9.27 0.98
N ASP A 117 18.51 -8.47 0.18
CA ASP A 117 19.40 -7.44 0.69
C ASP A 117 18.73 -6.07 0.68
N MET A 118 17.74 -5.91 -0.20
CA MET A 118 16.98 -4.66 -0.35
C MET A 118 15.52 -4.96 -0.61
N MET A 119 14.64 -4.10 -0.09
CA MET A 119 13.19 -4.18 -0.28
C MET A 119 12.63 -2.79 -0.59
N VAL A 120 11.82 -2.70 -1.65
CA VAL A 120 10.89 -1.58 -1.85
C VAL A 120 9.61 -1.92 -1.10
N THR A 121 9.20 -1.07 -0.17
CA THR A 121 8.05 -1.35 0.68
C THR A 121 7.29 -0.09 1.07
N GLY A 122 6.05 -0.24 1.49
CA GLY A 122 5.16 0.83 1.88
C GLY A 122 3.72 0.50 1.55
N GLY A 123 2.92 1.48 1.18
CA GLY A 123 1.52 1.26 0.81
C GLY A 123 1.01 2.22 -0.24
N THR A 124 -0.07 1.83 -0.88
CA THR A 124 -0.82 2.65 -1.84
C THR A 124 -2.30 2.31 -1.77
N GLU A 125 -3.16 3.33 -1.79
CA GLU A 125 -4.62 3.17 -1.81
C GLU A 125 -5.27 4.27 -2.65
N ALA A 126 -6.30 3.89 -3.43
CA ALA A 126 -7.07 4.80 -4.28
C ALA A 126 -8.52 4.32 -4.38
N THR A 127 -9.30 4.58 -3.32
CA THR A 127 -10.66 4.06 -3.12
C THR A 127 -11.72 5.15 -2.95
N VAL A 128 -11.37 6.43 -3.23
CA VAL A 128 -12.31 7.54 -3.21
C VAL A 128 -13.17 7.50 -4.48
N CYS A 129 -14.16 6.61 -4.46
CA CYS A 129 -15.15 6.44 -5.51
C CYS A 129 -16.53 6.20 -4.88
N GLU A 130 -17.59 6.25 -5.67
CA GLU A 130 -18.96 6.21 -5.14
C GLU A 130 -19.24 4.98 -4.27
N ILE A 131 -18.85 3.78 -4.72
CA ILE A 131 -19.07 2.55 -3.94
C ILE A 131 -18.17 2.51 -2.69
N GLY A 132 -16.95 3.04 -2.75
CA GLY A 132 -16.08 3.17 -1.60
C GLY A 132 -16.68 4.08 -0.54
N ILE A 133 -17.12 5.28 -0.95
CA ILE A 133 -17.78 6.23 -0.05
C ILE A 133 -19.09 5.64 0.51
N ALA A 134 -19.92 5.04 -0.34
CA ALA A 134 -21.17 4.43 0.09
C ALA A 134 -20.96 3.30 1.12
N GLY A 135 -19.94 2.45 0.91
CA GLY A 135 -19.60 1.38 1.83
C GLY A 135 -19.22 1.87 3.22
N PHE A 136 -18.31 2.85 3.29
CA PHE A 136 -17.91 3.44 4.58
C PHE A 136 -19.01 4.30 5.21
N ALA A 137 -19.86 4.96 4.41
CA ALA A 137 -21.02 5.68 4.92
C ALA A 137 -22.05 4.71 5.54
N ALA A 138 -22.28 3.55 4.93
CA ALA A 138 -23.18 2.53 5.47
C ALA A 138 -22.69 1.95 6.82
N LEU A 139 -21.40 1.99 7.08
CA LEU A 139 -20.79 1.64 8.38
C LEU A 139 -20.88 2.77 9.42
N ASN A 140 -21.45 3.93 9.06
CA ASN A 140 -21.41 5.15 9.90
C ASN A 140 -20.00 5.55 10.32
N ALA A 141 -19.00 5.29 9.48
CA ALA A 141 -17.58 5.51 9.80
C ALA A 141 -17.07 6.87 9.32
N LEU A 142 -17.75 7.51 8.37
CA LEU A 142 -17.34 8.78 7.78
C LEU A 142 -17.82 9.97 8.61
N ASN A 143 -16.98 11.00 8.68
CA ASN A 143 -17.41 12.31 9.15
C ASN A 143 -18.33 12.97 8.11
N THR A 144 -19.47 13.52 8.57
CA THR A 144 -20.48 14.17 7.74
C THR A 144 -20.57 15.68 8.04
N THR A 145 -19.58 16.28 8.71
CA THR A 145 -19.58 17.73 8.96
C THR A 145 -19.43 18.52 7.65
N GLU A 146 -20.12 19.66 7.57
CA GLU A 146 -19.98 20.60 6.45
C GLU A 146 -18.73 21.49 6.58
N ASP A 147 -18.16 21.59 7.78
CA ASP A 147 -16.92 22.34 8.03
C ASP A 147 -15.70 21.49 7.67
N ALA A 148 -15.14 21.72 6.49
CA ALA A 148 -13.96 21.02 6.00
C ALA A 148 -12.74 21.17 6.92
N THR A 149 -12.63 22.26 7.68
CA THR A 149 -11.51 22.50 8.59
C THR A 149 -11.57 21.65 9.84
N ARG A 150 -12.76 21.12 10.17
CA ARG A 150 -13.04 20.25 11.32
C ARG A 150 -13.38 18.81 10.91
N ALA A 151 -13.26 18.48 9.63
CA ALA A 151 -13.64 17.17 9.12
C ALA A 151 -12.66 16.06 9.54
N SER A 152 -11.35 16.31 9.44
CA SER A 152 -10.32 15.35 9.85
C SER A 152 -9.58 15.88 11.08
N ILE A 153 -10.00 15.45 12.26
CA ILE A 153 -9.49 15.92 13.56
C ILE A 153 -9.15 14.71 14.46
N PRO A 154 -8.12 13.92 14.07
CA PRO A 154 -7.73 12.73 14.84
C PRO A 154 -7.37 13.11 16.29
N PHE A 155 -7.77 12.26 17.23
CA PHE A 155 -7.64 12.44 18.69
C PHE A 155 -8.46 13.57 19.31
N ASP A 156 -9.09 14.45 18.55
CA ASP A 156 -9.96 15.51 19.06
C ASP A 156 -11.20 14.91 19.74
N LYS A 157 -11.65 15.54 20.82
CA LYS A 157 -12.84 15.11 21.57
C LYS A 157 -14.13 15.15 20.72
N GLU A 158 -14.20 16.08 19.79
CA GLU A 158 -15.37 16.29 18.90
C GLU A 158 -15.32 15.50 17.60
N ARG A 159 -14.33 14.60 17.41
CA ARG A 159 -14.24 13.78 16.21
C ARG A 159 -15.49 12.92 16.00
N LYS A 160 -15.97 12.84 14.75
CA LYS A 160 -17.23 12.15 14.37
C LYS A 160 -17.06 11.13 13.27
N GLY A 161 -15.89 10.58 13.08
CA GLY A 161 -15.56 9.68 11.98
C GLY A 161 -14.33 10.13 11.23
N PHE A 162 -14.00 9.44 10.15
CA PHE A 162 -12.82 9.77 9.35
C PHE A 162 -13.20 10.36 7.98
N VAL A 163 -12.23 10.98 7.31
CA VAL A 163 -12.32 11.44 5.92
C VAL A 163 -11.50 10.50 5.07
N MET A 164 -12.10 9.93 4.01
CA MET A 164 -11.37 9.08 3.08
C MET A 164 -10.30 9.87 2.34
N GLY A 165 -9.14 9.25 2.17
CA GLY A 165 -8.02 9.79 1.41
C GLY A 165 -7.48 8.77 0.40
N GLU A 166 -6.72 9.27 -0.55
CA GLU A 166 -5.93 8.48 -1.50
C GLU A 166 -4.47 8.88 -1.39
N GLY A 167 -3.57 7.95 -1.60
CA GLY A 167 -2.15 8.26 -1.57
C GLY A 167 -1.26 7.04 -1.65
N ALA A 168 0.04 7.30 -1.69
CA ALA A 168 1.08 6.30 -1.61
C ALA A 168 2.30 6.85 -0.86
N GLY A 169 2.96 5.98 -0.11
CA GLY A 169 4.25 6.24 0.52
C GLY A 169 5.13 5.00 0.42
N MET A 170 6.37 5.18 -0.03
CA MET A 170 7.31 4.08 -0.22
C MET A 170 8.65 4.36 0.45
N LEU A 171 9.28 3.29 0.90
CA LEU A 171 10.59 3.26 1.51
C LEU A 171 11.48 2.27 0.75
N ILE A 172 12.78 2.55 0.72
CA ILE A 172 13.80 1.55 0.41
C ILE A 172 14.39 1.08 1.73
N LEU A 173 14.18 -0.19 2.07
CA LEU A 173 14.88 -0.85 3.15
C LEU A 173 16.09 -1.57 2.58
N GLU A 174 17.20 -1.50 3.28
CA GLU A 174 18.45 -2.09 2.86
C GLU A 174 19.18 -2.68 4.06
N GLU A 175 19.85 -3.79 3.86
CA GLU A 175 20.70 -4.39 4.87
C GLU A 175 21.79 -3.38 5.29
N LEU A 176 22.04 -3.24 6.59
CA LEU A 176 22.84 -2.15 7.16
C LEU A 176 24.28 -2.14 6.63
N GLU A 177 24.95 -3.28 6.61
CA GLU A 177 26.35 -3.36 6.14
C GLU A 177 26.44 -3.10 4.63
N HIS A 178 25.44 -3.54 3.86
CA HIS A 178 25.32 -3.25 2.43
C HIS A 178 25.18 -1.74 2.19
N ALA A 179 24.29 -1.07 2.93
CA ALA A 179 24.08 0.38 2.85
C ALA A 179 25.34 1.16 3.23
N GLN A 180 26.02 0.78 4.32
CA GLN A 180 27.27 1.40 4.78
C GLN A 180 28.40 1.23 3.77
N LYS A 181 28.56 0.03 3.21
CA LYS A 181 29.62 -0.28 2.24
C LYS A 181 29.55 0.57 0.97
N ARG A 182 28.33 0.92 0.52
CA ARG A 182 28.16 1.79 -0.65
C ARG A 182 28.09 3.29 -0.30
N GLY A 183 28.19 3.66 0.99
CA GLY A 183 28.13 5.05 1.46
C GLY A 183 26.72 5.66 1.35
N ALA A 184 25.68 4.86 1.56
CA ALA A 184 24.30 5.34 1.50
C ALA A 184 23.99 6.39 2.57
N THR A 185 23.09 7.31 2.26
CA THR A 185 22.46 8.16 3.28
C THR A 185 21.43 7.32 4.05
N ILE A 186 21.71 7.08 5.34
CA ILE A 186 20.83 6.31 6.22
C ILE A 186 19.97 7.28 7.01
N TYR A 187 18.65 7.26 6.81
CA TYR A 187 17.69 8.12 7.51
C TYR A 187 17.28 7.56 8.87
N GLY A 188 17.36 6.25 9.04
CA GLY A 188 17.02 5.56 10.28
C GLY A 188 17.18 4.06 10.17
N GLU A 189 17.00 3.37 11.28
CA GLU A 189 17.09 1.91 11.36
C GLU A 189 15.76 1.36 11.89
N ILE A 190 15.23 0.29 11.26
CA ILE A 190 14.10 -0.46 11.77
C ILE A 190 14.64 -1.53 12.70
N VAL A 191 14.40 -1.38 14.00
CA VAL A 191 14.96 -2.25 15.02
C VAL A 191 14.00 -3.35 15.47
N GLY A 192 12.71 -3.24 15.14
CA GLY A 192 11.71 -4.23 15.53
C GLY A 192 10.39 -4.10 14.80
N TYR A 193 9.61 -5.17 14.83
CA TYR A 193 8.27 -5.27 14.28
C TYR A 193 7.45 -6.27 15.07
N GLY A 194 6.22 -5.89 15.41
CA GLY A 194 5.21 -6.74 16.05
C GLY A 194 3.91 -6.75 15.25
N SER A 195 3.20 -7.87 15.28
CA SER A 195 1.86 -8.00 14.69
C SER A 195 1.06 -9.01 15.52
N ASN A 196 -0.16 -8.64 15.87
CA ASN A 196 -1.10 -9.47 16.62
C ASN A 196 -2.52 -9.28 16.10
N CYS A 197 -3.49 -9.90 16.76
CA CYS A 197 -4.91 -9.79 16.43
C CYS A 197 -5.74 -9.76 17.72
N ASP A 198 -6.70 -8.85 17.80
CA ASP A 198 -7.65 -8.77 18.94
C ASP A 198 -8.56 -10.00 19.05
N ALA A 199 -8.81 -10.71 17.96
CA ALA A 199 -9.70 -11.88 17.87
C ALA A 199 -11.07 -11.67 18.57
N SER A 200 -11.63 -10.45 18.44
CA SER A 200 -12.84 -10.02 19.18
C SER A 200 -13.98 -9.60 18.26
N HIS A 201 -13.82 -8.57 17.47
CA HIS A 201 -14.86 -7.99 16.62
C HIS A 201 -14.33 -7.69 15.23
N MET A 202 -15.21 -7.72 14.19
CA MET A 202 -14.79 -7.48 12.79
C MET A 202 -14.13 -6.13 12.56
N THR A 203 -14.61 -5.08 13.24
CA THR A 203 -14.20 -3.69 12.96
C THR A 203 -13.83 -2.88 14.19
N ALA A 204 -14.31 -3.24 15.39
CA ALA A 204 -14.07 -2.49 16.61
C ALA A 204 -12.85 -3.05 17.37
N PRO A 205 -11.89 -2.20 17.78
CA PRO A 205 -10.79 -2.60 18.62
C PRO A 205 -11.29 -2.95 20.03
N LEU A 206 -10.49 -3.69 20.80
CA LEU A 206 -10.75 -3.94 22.21
C LEU A 206 -10.83 -2.62 22.99
N LYS A 207 -11.82 -2.50 23.88
CA LYS A 207 -12.08 -1.26 24.64
C LYS A 207 -10.93 -0.86 25.57
N ASP A 208 -10.20 -1.84 26.07
CA ASP A 208 -9.05 -1.67 26.97
C ASP A 208 -7.72 -1.47 26.21
N GLY A 209 -7.73 -1.58 24.88
CA GLY A 209 -6.53 -1.43 24.04
C GLY A 209 -5.49 -2.53 24.24
N SER A 210 -5.84 -3.66 24.89
CA SER A 210 -4.88 -4.73 25.21
C SER A 210 -4.26 -5.40 23.98
N GLY A 211 -4.93 -5.34 22.82
CA GLY A 211 -4.38 -5.82 21.56
C GLY A 211 -3.27 -4.93 21.00
N ALA A 212 -3.40 -3.60 21.17
CA ALA A 212 -2.42 -2.65 20.68
C ALA A 212 -1.20 -2.51 21.61
#